data_79d1526c1f46f0302f7b7b15d4d3ff12
#
_entry.id   79d1526c1f46f0302f7b7b15d4d3ff12
#
_cell.length_a   1.000
_cell.length_b   1.000
_cell.length_c   1.000
_cell.angle_alpha   90.00
_cell.angle_beta   90.00
_cell.angle_gamma   90.00
#
_symmetry.space_group_name_H-M   'P 1'
#
loop_
_entity.id
_entity.type
_entity.pdbx_description
1 polymer ?
#
loop_
_entity_poly.entity_id
_entity_poly.type
_entity_poly.pdbx_seq_one_letter_code
_entity_poly.pdbx_strand_id
1 'polypeptide(L)'
;MIVWDEPGYVVAFTTRAGGVSDGVYASLNLGAGTGDDLERVEENRRRVCERLDLDSSRLAFNRQVHSPTVHRAHAGARGEPGDGLWTDEPALPILAFAADCLPIAVARTAGKRALTVLHAGWRGLAEGVVAAGVAALGDGPKAAVIGPAIGPCCYEVGEEVARLFDRDLVRRRRLDLWEAAERSLREAGVECVERVDLCTRDHPELFFSHRRDGRARGVQGVIGAVA
;
A
#
# COMPACT_ATOMS: atom_id res chain seq x y z
N MET A 1 -7.82 -11.33 -3.78
CA MET A 1 -7.81 -9.95 -3.23
C MET A 1 -8.46 -9.98 -1.86
N ILE A 2 -7.98 -9.14 -0.94
CA ILE A 2 -8.56 -8.89 0.38
C ILE A 2 -9.25 -7.53 0.29
N VAL A 3 -10.56 -7.48 0.53
CA VAL A 3 -11.37 -6.25 0.40
C VAL A 3 -11.56 -5.65 1.78
N TRP A 4 -11.45 -4.33 1.90
CA TRP A 4 -11.85 -3.57 3.06
C TRP A 4 -13.28 -3.08 2.87
N ASP A 5 -14.15 -3.41 3.81
CA ASP A 5 -15.58 -3.05 3.78
C ASP A 5 -15.80 -1.71 4.50
N GLU A 6 -15.53 -0.62 3.79
CA GLU A 6 -15.77 0.75 4.28
C GLU A 6 -16.82 1.43 3.39
N PRO A 7 -17.97 1.84 3.94
CA PRO A 7 -19.09 2.37 3.16
C PRO A 7 -18.76 3.58 2.31
N GLY A 8 -18.97 3.46 0.99
CA GLY A 8 -18.71 4.53 0.02
C GLY A 8 -17.29 4.55 -0.51
N TYR A 9 -16.55 3.47 -0.32
CA TYR A 9 -15.23 3.26 -0.87
C TYR A 9 -15.09 1.87 -1.49
N VAL A 10 -14.27 1.79 -2.53
CA VAL A 10 -13.76 0.54 -3.06
C VAL A 10 -12.29 0.47 -2.66
N VAL A 11 -11.91 -0.47 -1.80
CA VAL A 11 -10.51 -0.66 -1.40
C VAL A 11 -10.17 -2.15 -1.37
N ALA A 12 -9.09 -2.53 -2.04
CA ALA A 12 -8.63 -3.90 -2.06
C ALA A 12 -7.10 -4.00 -2.02
N PHE A 13 -6.61 -4.98 -1.26
CA PHE A 13 -5.23 -5.44 -1.30
C PHE A 13 -5.13 -6.61 -2.27
N THR A 14 -4.28 -6.49 -3.27
CA THR A 14 -4.09 -7.55 -4.24
C THR A 14 -3.21 -8.66 -3.68
N THR A 15 -3.40 -9.87 -4.19
CA THR A 15 -2.50 -11.01 -3.97
C THR A 15 -1.74 -11.28 -5.27
N ARG A 16 -0.78 -12.20 -5.23
CA ARG A 16 -0.04 -12.60 -6.44
C ARG A 16 -0.85 -13.43 -7.45
N ALA A 17 -2.08 -13.83 -7.10
CA ALA A 17 -2.90 -14.74 -7.91
C ALA A 17 -3.86 -14.00 -8.86
N GLY A 18 -4.08 -14.57 -10.06
CA GLY A 18 -5.12 -14.14 -11.01
C GLY A 18 -4.63 -13.22 -12.12
N GLY A 19 -3.32 -13.13 -12.34
CA GLY A 19 -2.70 -12.39 -13.44
C GLY A 19 -2.22 -13.25 -14.59
N VAL A 20 -1.43 -12.63 -15.47
CA VAL A 20 -0.87 -13.22 -16.72
C VAL A 20 0.66 -13.27 -16.74
N SER A 21 1.33 -12.73 -15.74
CA SER A 21 2.78 -12.83 -15.61
C SER A 21 3.19 -14.26 -15.27
N ASP A 22 4.39 -14.64 -15.68
CA ASP A 22 4.95 -15.98 -15.43
C ASP A 22 6.28 -15.94 -14.66
N GLY A 23 6.89 -17.11 -14.45
CA GLY A 23 8.15 -17.26 -13.77
C GLY A 23 8.13 -16.66 -12.36
N VAL A 24 9.12 -15.85 -12.02
CA VAL A 24 9.25 -15.19 -10.70
C VAL A 24 8.20 -14.13 -10.45
N TYR A 25 7.50 -13.68 -11.49
CA TYR A 25 6.43 -12.67 -11.47
C TYR A 25 5.03 -13.28 -11.40
N ALA A 26 4.91 -14.61 -11.39
CA ALA A 26 3.62 -15.32 -11.44
C ALA A 26 2.76 -15.05 -10.21
N SER A 27 1.53 -14.55 -10.44
CA SER A 27 0.95 -14.25 -11.74
C SER A 27 0.48 -12.78 -11.87
N LEU A 28 0.03 -12.14 -10.78
CA LEU A 28 -0.57 -10.79 -10.77
C LEU A 28 0.46 -9.74 -10.34
N ASN A 29 1.59 -9.66 -11.07
CA ASN A 29 2.55 -8.59 -10.86
C ASN A 29 2.02 -7.24 -11.37
N LEU A 30 2.04 -6.22 -10.51
CA LEU A 30 1.55 -4.86 -10.84
C LEU A 30 2.69 -3.86 -11.12
N GLY A 31 3.94 -4.26 -10.92
CA GLY A 31 5.10 -3.37 -10.99
C GLY A 31 5.87 -3.44 -12.30
N ALA A 32 5.88 -2.36 -13.08
CA ALA A 32 6.64 -2.25 -14.33
C ALA A 32 8.17 -2.23 -14.12
N GLY A 33 8.64 -1.77 -12.95
CA GLY A 33 10.06 -1.67 -12.62
C GLY A 33 10.70 -2.97 -12.11
N THR A 34 10.02 -4.11 -12.21
CA THR A 34 10.49 -5.39 -11.68
C THR A 34 11.33 -6.21 -12.66
N GLY A 35 11.28 -5.87 -13.95
CA GLY A 35 11.90 -6.64 -15.04
C GLY A 35 10.94 -7.62 -15.73
N ASP A 36 9.67 -7.58 -15.39
CA ASP A 36 8.60 -8.30 -16.08
C ASP A 36 8.23 -7.65 -17.41
N ASP A 37 7.51 -8.37 -18.27
CA ASP A 37 6.93 -7.86 -19.51
C ASP A 37 5.89 -6.76 -19.21
N LEU A 38 6.06 -5.59 -19.84
CA LEU A 38 5.21 -4.43 -19.59
C LEU A 38 3.76 -4.66 -20.04
N GLU A 39 3.52 -5.40 -21.12
CA GLU A 39 2.17 -5.69 -21.60
C GLU A 39 1.43 -6.58 -20.60
N ARG A 40 2.12 -7.55 -19.98
CA ARG A 40 1.57 -8.38 -18.91
C ARG A 40 1.26 -7.58 -17.65
N VAL A 41 2.13 -6.65 -17.28
CA VAL A 41 1.91 -5.77 -16.11
C VAL A 41 0.69 -4.88 -16.35
N GLU A 42 0.53 -4.27 -17.52
CA GLU A 42 -0.65 -3.46 -17.84
C GLU A 42 -1.93 -4.31 -17.90
N GLU A 43 -1.86 -5.52 -18.46
CA GLU A 43 -2.99 -6.47 -18.43
C GLU A 43 -3.37 -6.85 -17.00
N ASN A 44 -2.39 -7.06 -16.11
CA ASN A 44 -2.65 -7.33 -14.70
C ASN A 44 -3.36 -6.15 -14.00
N ARG A 45 -2.92 -4.92 -14.27
CA ARG A 45 -3.56 -3.70 -13.75
C ARG A 45 -5.00 -3.56 -14.26
N ARG A 46 -5.21 -3.82 -15.54
CA ARG A 46 -6.56 -3.82 -16.16
C ARG A 46 -7.47 -4.82 -15.46
N ARG A 47 -7.01 -6.06 -15.23
CA ARG A 47 -7.78 -7.12 -14.54
C ARG A 47 -8.14 -6.74 -13.12
N VAL A 48 -7.23 -6.08 -12.39
CA VAL A 48 -7.53 -5.61 -11.03
C VAL A 48 -8.62 -4.56 -11.05
N CYS A 49 -8.53 -3.58 -11.94
CA CYS A 49 -9.54 -2.53 -12.10
C CYS A 49 -10.91 -3.13 -12.47
N GLU A 50 -10.96 -3.99 -13.50
CA GLU A 50 -12.21 -4.66 -13.92
C GLU A 50 -12.87 -5.45 -12.79
N ARG A 51 -12.08 -6.17 -12.00
CA ARG A 51 -12.60 -6.95 -10.86
C ARG A 51 -13.24 -6.10 -9.77
N LEU A 52 -12.92 -4.81 -9.75
CA LEU A 52 -13.41 -3.80 -8.81
C LEU A 52 -14.41 -2.83 -9.46
N ASP A 53 -14.80 -3.06 -10.71
CA ASP A 53 -15.66 -2.18 -11.51
C ASP A 53 -15.10 -0.75 -11.64
N LEU A 54 -13.77 -0.65 -11.86
CA LEU A 54 -13.03 0.59 -12.02
C LEU A 54 -12.45 0.71 -13.44
N ASP A 55 -12.35 1.95 -13.94
CA ASP A 55 -11.75 2.24 -15.24
C ASP A 55 -10.21 2.27 -15.15
N SER A 56 -9.56 1.27 -15.74
CA SER A 56 -8.10 1.15 -15.77
C SER A 56 -7.40 2.27 -16.55
N SER A 57 -8.08 2.94 -17.48
CA SER A 57 -7.53 4.07 -18.21
C SER A 57 -7.32 5.30 -17.32
N ARG A 58 -8.07 5.38 -16.21
CA ARG A 58 -7.98 6.43 -15.21
C ARG A 58 -7.02 6.11 -14.06
N LEU A 59 -6.48 4.89 -13.99
CA LEU A 59 -5.62 4.43 -12.90
C LEU A 59 -4.41 5.34 -12.71
N ALA A 60 -4.28 5.91 -11.50
CA ALA A 60 -3.16 6.74 -11.09
C ALA A 60 -2.25 6.03 -10.09
N PHE A 61 -0.93 6.18 -10.25
CA PHE A 61 0.08 5.67 -9.33
C PHE A 61 1.39 6.45 -9.43
N ASN A 62 2.14 6.48 -8.33
CA ASN A 62 3.43 7.15 -8.23
C ASN A 62 4.61 6.21 -8.53
N ARG A 63 5.77 6.80 -8.79
CA ARG A 63 7.07 6.15 -8.69
C ARG A 63 7.53 6.25 -7.23
N GLN A 64 7.36 5.19 -6.48
CA GLN A 64 7.67 5.13 -5.05
C GLN A 64 9.18 5.24 -4.80
N VAL A 65 9.55 6.10 -3.87
CA VAL A 65 10.95 6.44 -3.54
C VAL A 65 11.24 6.35 -2.04
N HIS A 66 10.30 5.79 -1.26
CA HIS A 66 10.34 5.68 0.20
C HIS A 66 10.39 7.05 0.91
N SER A 67 9.64 8.01 0.40
CA SER A 67 9.53 9.38 0.91
C SER A 67 8.23 9.60 1.71
N PRO A 68 8.07 10.72 2.42
CA PRO A 68 6.80 11.12 3.04
C PRO A 68 5.85 11.81 2.05
N THR A 69 6.19 11.90 0.77
CA THR A 69 5.46 12.69 -0.21
C THR A 69 4.15 12.04 -0.62
N VAL A 70 3.05 12.80 -0.50
CA VAL A 70 1.69 12.40 -0.89
C VAL A 70 1.14 13.43 -1.87
N HIS A 71 0.72 12.97 -3.06
CA HIS A 71 0.17 13.84 -4.10
C HIS A 71 -1.34 13.69 -4.23
N ARG A 72 -1.99 14.75 -4.72
CA ARG A 72 -3.35 14.61 -5.23
C ARG A 72 -3.30 13.82 -6.54
N ALA A 73 -4.17 12.81 -6.65
CA ALA A 73 -4.26 12.02 -7.86
C ALA A 73 -5.00 12.77 -8.98
N HIS A 74 -4.56 12.54 -10.20
CA HIS A 74 -5.23 12.95 -11.43
C HIS A 74 -5.42 11.74 -12.31
N ALA A 75 -6.55 11.66 -13.03
CA ALA A 75 -6.89 10.51 -13.86
C ALA A 75 -5.77 10.17 -14.85
N GLY A 76 -5.31 8.92 -14.81
CA GLY A 76 -4.24 8.41 -15.66
C GLY A 76 -2.83 8.92 -15.36
N ALA A 77 -2.65 9.72 -14.29
CA ALA A 77 -1.32 10.23 -13.91
C ALA A 77 -0.43 9.11 -13.36
N ARG A 78 0.80 9.02 -13.87
CA ARG A 78 1.73 7.93 -13.55
C ARG A 78 3.16 8.43 -13.42
N GLY A 79 3.89 7.87 -12.44
CA GLY A 79 5.35 8.01 -12.34
C GLY A 79 5.89 9.24 -11.62
N GLU A 80 5.06 10.09 -11.02
CA GLU A 80 5.50 11.18 -10.14
C GLU A 80 6.22 10.62 -8.91
N PRO A 81 7.38 11.17 -8.49
CA PRO A 81 8.07 10.68 -7.29
C PRO A 81 7.23 10.93 -6.03
N GLY A 82 6.85 9.87 -5.31
CA GLY A 82 6.06 9.96 -4.09
C GLY A 82 5.57 8.59 -3.63
N ASP A 83 5.16 8.51 -2.39
CA ASP A 83 4.78 7.23 -1.77
C ASP A 83 3.32 7.19 -1.30
N GLY A 84 2.57 8.25 -1.57
CA GLY A 84 1.13 8.30 -1.35
C GLY A 84 0.38 9.05 -2.44
N LEU A 85 -0.86 8.63 -2.65
CA LEU A 85 -1.85 9.32 -3.48
C LEU A 85 -3.14 9.51 -2.71
N TRP A 86 -3.78 10.67 -2.86
CA TRP A 86 -5.12 10.89 -2.35
C TRP A 86 -6.06 11.40 -3.43
N THR A 87 -7.34 11.13 -3.29
CA THR A 87 -8.40 11.61 -4.17
C THR A 87 -9.69 11.89 -3.42
N ASP A 88 -10.43 12.89 -3.88
CA ASP A 88 -11.83 13.16 -3.53
C ASP A 88 -12.75 13.08 -4.77
N GLU A 89 -12.19 12.59 -5.88
CA GLU A 89 -12.88 12.38 -7.15
C GLU A 89 -13.51 10.99 -7.20
N PRO A 90 -14.83 10.88 -7.44
CA PRO A 90 -15.51 9.60 -7.54
C PRO A 90 -14.95 8.73 -8.67
N ALA A 91 -14.89 7.43 -8.41
CA ALA A 91 -14.43 6.40 -9.34
C ALA A 91 -13.04 6.68 -9.98
N LEU A 92 -12.17 7.45 -9.30
CA LEU A 92 -10.77 7.60 -9.69
C LEU A 92 -9.92 6.54 -8.96
N PRO A 93 -9.44 5.49 -9.64
CA PRO A 93 -8.62 4.46 -9.02
C PRO A 93 -7.21 4.96 -8.74
N ILE A 94 -6.75 4.79 -7.51
CA ILE A 94 -5.40 5.10 -7.05
C ILE A 94 -4.73 3.84 -6.53
N LEU A 95 -3.44 3.65 -6.84
CA LEU A 95 -2.69 2.43 -6.53
C LEU A 95 -1.35 2.76 -5.85
N ALA A 96 -1.06 2.07 -4.76
CA ALA A 96 0.28 1.99 -4.17
C ALA A 96 0.78 0.55 -4.17
N PHE A 97 2.01 0.33 -4.64
CA PHE A 97 2.64 -0.98 -4.77
C PHE A 97 3.35 -1.38 -3.47
N ALA A 98 3.42 -2.68 -3.19
CA ALA A 98 4.16 -3.22 -2.06
C ALA A 98 4.71 -4.63 -2.36
N ALA A 99 5.86 -4.94 -1.77
CA ALA A 99 6.37 -6.29 -1.55
C ALA A 99 7.20 -6.22 -0.27
N ASP A 100 6.56 -6.48 0.87
CA ASP A 100 6.99 -6.36 2.26
C ASP A 100 6.68 -5.02 2.94
N CYS A 101 6.83 -3.86 2.27
CA CYS A 101 6.39 -2.59 2.84
C CYS A 101 4.87 -2.57 3.04
N LEU A 102 4.39 -1.73 3.95
CA LEU A 102 2.97 -1.61 4.27
C LEU A 102 2.19 -0.91 3.16
N PRO A 103 1.19 -1.54 2.54
CA PRO A 103 0.15 -0.86 1.82
C PRO A 103 -0.93 -0.42 2.81
N ILE A 104 -1.25 0.88 2.85
CA ILE A 104 -2.22 1.45 3.78
C ILE A 104 -3.28 2.21 2.99
N ALA A 105 -4.54 2.09 3.38
CA ALA A 105 -5.62 2.96 2.92
C ALA A 105 -6.19 3.73 4.11
N VAL A 106 -6.50 5.02 3.88
CA VAL A 106 -7.18 5.89 4.85
C VAL A 106 -8.35 6.55 4.17
N ALA A 107 -9.53 6.44 4.74
CA ALA A 107 -10.79 7.01 4.25
C ALA A 107 -11.31 8.05 5.22
N ARG A 108 -11.83 9.19 4.70
CA ARG A 108 -12.60 10.14 5.49
C ARG A 108 -14.05 9.67 5.56
N THR A 109 -14.54 9.32 6.75
CA THR A 109 -15.82 8.62 6.96
C THR A 109 -17.03 9.53 7.07
N ALA A 110 -16.84 10.86 7.17
CA ALA A 110 -17.93 11.83 7.19
C ALA A 110 -17.62 13.06 6.36
N GLY A 111 -18.65 13.77 5.92
CA GLY A 111 -18.54 14.93 5.03
C GLY A 111 -18.22 14.54 3.58
N LYS A 112 -17.43 15.35 2.88
CA LYS A 112 -16.99 15.02 1.51
C LYS A 112 -16.03 13.84 1.56
N ARG A 113 -16.36 12.74 0.89
CA ARG A 113 -15.51 11.55 0.83
C ARG A 113 -14.15 11.84 0.22
N ALA A 114 -13.12 11.28 0.80
CA ALA A 114 -11.76 11.33 0.27
C ALA A 114 -10.99 10.09 0.74
N LEU A 115 -10.12 9.59 -0.10
CA LEU A 115 -9.33 8.38 0.10
C LEU A 115 -7.86 8.67 -0.12
N THR A 116 -7.00 8.12 0.73
CA THR A 116 -5.55 8.06 0.52
C THR A 116 -5.10 6.61 0.47
N VAL A 117 -4.20 6.27 -0.47
CA VAL A 117 -3.42 5.03 -0.46
C VAL A 117 -1.94 5.35 -0.30
N LEU A 118 -1.26 4.59 0.56
CA LEU A 118 0.14 4.83 0.93
C LEU A 118 0.97 3.56 0.75
N HIS A 119 2.22 3.77 0.35
CA HIS A 119 3.31 2.82 0.51
C HIS A 119 4.17 3.27 1.70
N ALA A 120 4.19 2.51 2.78
CA ALA A 120 4.94 2.84 3.97
C ALA A 120 6.01 1.77 4.27
N GLY A 121 7.19 1.93 3.69
CA GLY A 121 8.40 1.25 4.15
C GLY A 121 8.94 1.91 5.43
N TRP A 122 9.92 1.30 6.10
CA TRP A 122 10.49 1.83 7.35
C TRP A 122 10.93 3.30 7.23
N ARG A 123 11.51 3.70 6.08
CA ARG A 123 11.98 5.08 5.86
C ARG A 123 10.82 6.04 5.74
N GLY A 124 9.87 5.79 4.84
CA GLY A 124 8.69 6.63 4.66
C GLY A 124 7.87 6.75 5.96
N LEU A 125 7.77 5.65 6.73
CA LEU A 125 7.09 5.66 8.02
C LEU A 125 7.82 6.55 9.04
N ALA A 126 9.14 6.41 9.18
CA ALA A 126 9.96 7.24 10.06
C ALA A 126 9.98 8.72 9.63
N GLU A 127 9.83 9.02 8.34
CA GLU A 127 9.76 10.37 7.78
C GLU A 127 8.32 10.94 7.76
N GLY A 128 7.30 10.19 8.20
CA GLY A 128 5.94 10.68 8.42
C GLY A 128 4.99 10.56 7.23
N VAL A 129 5.16 9.59 6.32
CA VAL A 129 4.24 9.37 5.19
C VAL A 129 2.79 9.14 5.63
N VAL A 130 2.59 8.50 6.79
CA VAL A 130 1.25 8.27 7.36
C VAL A 130 0.61 9.58 7.76
N ALA A 131 1.31 10.42 8.52
CA ALA A 131 0.81 11.73 8.93
C ALA A 131 0.50 12.63 7.72
N ALA A 132 1.36 12.62 6.70
CA ALA A 132 1.14 13.34 5.44
C ALA A 132 -0.12 12.85 4.71
N GLY A 133 -0.32 11.52 4.64
CA GLY A 133 -1.51 10.92 4.01
C GLY A 133 -2.80 11.23 4.73
N VAL A 134 -2.79 11.20 6.06
CA VAL A 134 -3.95 11.58 6.90
C VAL A 134 -4.28 13.07 6.75
N ALA A 135 -3.25 13.93 6.79
CA ALA A 135 -3.40 15.37 6.62
C ALA A 135 -3.96 15.76 5.25
N ALA A 136 -3.58 15.04 4.18
CA ALA A 136 -4.07 15.27 2.82
C ALA A 136 -5.59 15.13 2.67
N LEU A 137 -6.23 14.36 3.56
CA LEU A 137 -7.70 14.20 3.58
C LEU A 137 -8.42 15.37 4.25
N GLY A 138 -7.71 16.31 4.89
CA GLY A 138 -8.32 17.40 5.63
C GLY A 138 -9.02 16.97 6.92
N ASP A 139 -9.87 17.84 7.47
CA ASP A 139 -10.58 17.62 8.73
C ASP A 139 -11.69 16.56 8.61
N GLY A 140 -12.09 16.02 9.75
CA GLY A 140 -13.17 15.06 9.91
C GLY A 140 -12.71 13.67 10.35
N PRO A 141 -13.65 12.81 10.79
CA PRO A 141 -13.35 11.48 11.25
C PRO A 141 -12.81 10.60 10.11
N LYS A 142 -11.91 9.70 10.48
CA LYS A 142 -11.21 8.83 9.52
C LYS A 142 -11.13 7.40 10.03
N ALA A 143 -11.21 6.47 9.09
CA ALA A 143 -10.87 5.08 9.29
C ALA A 143 -9.69 4.69 8.39
N ALA A 144 -8.92 3.70 8.81
CA ALA A 144 -7.80 3.19 8.06
C ALA A 144 -7.71 1.67 8.11
N VAL A 145 -7.09 1.10 7.10
CA VAL A 145 -6.72 -0.31 7.06
C VAL A 145 -5.25 -0.46 6.65
N ILE A 146 -4.51 -1.26 7.40
CA ILE A 146 -3.14 -1.67 7.10
C ILE A 146 -3.20 -3.05 6.45
N GLY A 147 -2.73 -3.14 5.21
CA GLY A 147 -2.74 -4.37 4.43
C GLY A 147 -1.56 -5.31 4.71
N PRO A 148 -1.52 -6.46 4.00
CA PRO A 148 -0.46 -7.45 4.14
C PRO A 148 0.92 -6.88 3.89
N ALA A 149 1.84 -7.14 4.82
CA ALA A 149 3.21 -6.66 4.78
C ALA A 149 4.14 -7.65 5.50
N ILE A 150 5.45 -7.42 5.50
CA ILE A 150 6.36 -8.25 6.28
C ILE A 150 6.11 -8.05 7.79
N GLY A 151 5.84 -9.14 8.49
CA GLY A 151 5.53 -9.11 9.91
C GLY A 151 6.76 -9.12 10.82
N PRO A 152 6.57 -8.86 12.12
CA PRO A 152 7.64 -8.91 13.13
C PRO A 152 8.26 -10.31 13.30
N CYS A 153 7.61 -11.35 12.80
CA CYS A 153 8.18 -12.70 12.69
C CYS A 153 9.42 -12.73 11.78
N CYS A 154 9.47 -11.85 10.77
CA CYS A 154 10.39 -11.95 9.63
C CYS A 154 11.20 -10.67 9.35
N TYR A 155 10.80 -9.52 9.90
CA TYR A 155 11.41 -8.24 9.55
C TYR A 155 12.62 -7.91 10.42
N GLU A 156 13.71 -8.59 10.19
CA GLU A 156 15.00 -8.27 10.83
C GLU A 156 15.60 -6.99 10.23
N VAL A 157 16.06 -6.07 11.10
CA VAL A 157 16.61 -4.76 10.75
C VAL A 157 17.97 -4.53 11.42
N GLY A 158 18.79 -3.65 10.83
CA GLY A 158 20.02 -3.18 11.42
C GLY A 158 19.77 -2.10 12.50
N GLU A 159 20.82 -1.76 13.26
CA GLU A 159 20.72 -0.75 14.31
C GLU A 159 20.38 0.65 13.76
N GLU A 160 20.81 0.94 12.54
CA GLU A 160 20.52 2.20 11.84
C GLU A 160 19.02 2.40 11.59
N VAL A 161 18.26 1.32 11.44
CA VAL A 161 16.79 1.34 11.33
C VAL A 161 16.16 1.29 12.71
N ALA A 162 16.63 0.38 13.57
CA ALA A 162 16.07 0.14 14.89
C ALA A 162 16.01 1.40 15.75
N ARG A 163 17.03 2.27 15.67
CA ARG A 163 17.11 3.53 16.44
C ARG A 163 16.08 4.60 16.05
N LEU A 164 15.41 4.44 14.91
CA LEU A 164 14.37 5.36 14.41
C LEU A 164 12.98 5.06 14.96
N PHE A 165 12.84 3.95 15.68
CA PHE A 165 11.57 3.49 16.23
C PHE A 165 11.66 3.31 17.74
N ASP A 166 10.51 3.33 18.42
CA ASP A 166 10.43 3.07 19.84
C ASP A 166 10.99 1.69 20.19
N ARG A 167 11.66 1.59 21.34
CA ARG A 167 12.37 0.35 21.74
C ARG A 167 11.45 -0.86 21.87
N ASP A 168 10.20 -0.67 22.23
CA ASP A 168 9.22 -1.74 22.38
C ASP A 168 8.74 -2.32 21.04
N LEU A 169 8.90 -1.55 19.94
CA LEU A 169 8.63 -1.99 18.56
C LEU A 169 9.75 -2.87 18.00
N VAL A 170 10.93 -2.88 18.63
CA VAL A 170 12.07 -3.67 18.15
C VAL A 170 12.45 -4.74 19.18
N ARG A 171 12.15 -5.99 18.86
CA ARG A 171 12.46 -7.14 19.72
C ARG A 171 13.42 -8.09 19.01
N ARG A 172 14.59 -8.38 19.63
CA ARG A 172 15.60 -9.27 19.04
C ARG A 172 15.95 -8.89 17.58
N ARG A 173 16.15 -7.58 17.31
CA ARG A 173 16.41 -7.00 15.97
C ARG A 173 15.27 -7.16 14.98
N ARG A 174 14.09 -7.48 15.41
CA ARG A 174 12.90 -7.55 14.55
C ARG A 174 11.99 -6.37 14.84
N LEU A 175 11.69 -5.59 13.80
CA LEU A 175 10.83 -4.42 13.87
C LEU A 175 9.38 -4.84 13.60
N ASP A 176 8.49 -4.44 14.50
CA ASP A 176 7.05 -4.51 14.29
C ASP A 176 6.58 -3.27 13.51
N LEU A 177 6.62 -3.40 12.17
CA LEU A 177 6.23 -2.31 11.29
C LEU A 177 4.70 -2.10 11.29
N TRP A 178 3.92 -3.15 11.54
CA TRP A 178 2.47 -3.08 11.64
C TRP A 178 2.04 -2.20 12.81
N GLU A 179 2.59 -2.49 13.99
CA GLU A 179 2.32 -1.71 15.20
C GLU A 179 2.82 -0.26 15.08
N ALA A 180 3.99 -0.05 14.48
CA ALA A 180 4.52 1.29 14.23
C ALA A 180 3.58 2.13 13.35
N ALA A 181 3.01 1.54 12.29
CA ALA A 181 2.07 2.22 11.43
C ALA A 181 0.72 2.49 12.11
N GLU A 182 0.22 1.54 12.91
CA GLU A 182 -1.01 1.73 13.67
C GLU A 182 -0.88 2.89 14.66
N ARG A 183 0.23 2.98 15.39
CA ARG A 183 0.51 4.12 16.29
C ARG A 183 0.54 5.44 15.51
N SER A 184 1.25 5.48 14.39
CA SER A 184 1.31 6.67 13.56
C SER A 184 -0.06 7.11 13.03
N LEU A 185 -0.94 6.17 12.67
CA LEU A 185 -2.32 6.47 12.25
C LEU A 185 -3.12 7.06 13.41
N ARG A 186 -3.05 6.47 14.61
CA ARG A 186 -3.76 6.94 15.80
C ARG A 186 -3.25 8.31 16.25
N GLU A 187 -1.94 8.53 16.25
CA GLU A 187 -1.32 9.84 16.54
C GLU A 187 -1.74 10.92 15.53
N ALA A 188 -1.96 10.54 14.27
CA ALA A 188 -2.50 11.43 13.24
C ALA A 188 -4.02 11.64 13.34
N GLY A 189 -4.69 11.07 14.34
CA GLY A 189 -6.12 11.28 14.63
C GLY A 189 -7.06 10.33 13.86
N VAL A 190 -6.60 9.17 13.42
CA VAL A 190 -7.46 8.12 12.86
C VAL A 190 -8.14 7.35 13.98
N GLU A 191 -9.49 7.37 13.98
CA GLU A 191 -10.28 6.81 15.08
C GLU A 191 -10.40 5.27 14.99
N CYS A 192 -10.59 4.75 13.79
CA CYS A 192 -10.70 3.31 13.53
C CYS A 192 -9.52 2.83 12.67
N VAL A 193 -8.76 1.88 13.18
CA VAL A 193 -7.64 1.26 12.44
C VAL A 193 -7.83 -0.24 12.44
N GLU A 194 -7.95 -0.81 11.25
CA GLU A 194 -7.99 -2.25 11.01
C GLU A 194 -6.64 -2.74 10.49
N ARG A 195 -6.33 -4.01 10.71
CA ARG A 195 -5.10 -4.63 10.24
C ARG A 195 -5.36 -5.98 9.61
N VAL A 196 -4.65 -6.22 8.50
CA VAL A 196 -4.55 -7.55 7.90
C VAL A 196 -3.19 -8.12 8.29
N ASP A 197 -3.13 -8.84 9.40
CA ASP A 197 -1.90 -9.37 9.99
C ASP A 197 -1.40 -10.62 9.24
N LEU A 198 -1.17 -10.50 7.93
CA LEU A 198 -0.61 -11.54 7.07
C LEU A 198 0.81 -11.16 6.62
N CYS A 199 1.79 -11.96 7.07
CA CYS A 199 3.19 -11.73 6.71
C CYS A 199 3.45 -12.13 5.26
N THR A 200 3.88 -11.19 4.43
CA THR A 200 4.14 -11.44 2.99
C THR A 200 5.26 -12.45 2.75
N ARG A 201 6.26 -12.52 3.66
CA ARG A 201 7.34 -13.49 3.57
C ARG A 201 6.89 -14.92 3.89
N ASP A 202 5.99 -15.07 4.86
CA ASP A 202 5.55 -16.39 5.35
C ASP A 202 4.42 -17.00 4.51
N HIS A 203 3.78 -16.19 3.64
CA HIS A 203 2.70 -16.62 2.74
C HIS A 203 3.10 -16.51 1.26
N PRO A 204 4.04 -17.34 0.76
CA PRO A 204 4.52 -17.29 -0.63
C PRO A 204 3.45 -17.62 -1.67
N GLU A 205 2.41 -18.36 -1.28
CA GLU A 205 1.25 -18.70 -2.12
C GLU A 205 0.33 -17.49 -2.37
N LEU A 206 0.36 -16.50 -1.47
CA LEU A 206 -0.49 -15.31 -1.54
C LEU A 206 0.26 -14.07 -2.00
N PHE A 207 1.54 -13.91 -1.63
CA PHE A 207 2.23 -12.63 -1.79
C PHE A 207 3.63 -12.75 -2.39
N PHE A 208 4.03 -11.72 -3.12
CA PHE A 208 5.43 -11.44 -3.43
C PHE A 208 6.12 -10.86 -2.20
N SER A 209 7.41 -11.18 -2.02
CA SER A 209 8.20 -10.67 -0.90
C SER A 209 9.62 -10.33 -1.33
N HIS A 210 10.04 -9.10 -1.09
CA HIS A 210 11.41 -8.67 -1.35
C HIS A 210 12.42 -9.41 -0.46
N ARG A 211 12.08 -9.61 0.79
CA ARG A 211 12.94 -10.28 1.77
C ARG A 211 13.17 -11.75 1.45
N ARG A 212 12.17 -12.41 0.88
CA ARG A 212 12.26 -13.82 0.47
C ARG A 212 12.91 -13.97 -0.90
N ASP A 213 12.45 -13.18 -1.89
CA ASP A 213 12.69 -13.44 -3.32
C ASP A 213 13.76 -12.50 -3.91
N GLY A 214 14.21 -11.47 -3.16
CA GLY A 214 15.18 -10.50 -3.63
C GLY A 214 14.63 -9.50 -4.65
N ARG A 215 15.45 -9.04 -5.58
CA ARG A 215 15.07 -8.01 -6.56
C ARG A 215 14.20 -8.55 -7.70
N ALA A 216 14.46 -9.77 -8.15
CA ALA A 216 13.70 -10.41 -9.24
C ALA A 216 12.40 -11.00 -8.69
N ARG A 217 11.38 -10.18 -8.54
CA ARG A 217 10.06 -10.56 -8.04
C ARG A 217 8.97 -9.65 -8.57
N GLY A 218 7.72 -10.11 -8.49
CA GLY A 218 6.57 -9.25 -8.67
C GLY A 218 6.30 -8.34 -7.46
N VAL A 219 5.30 -7.47 -7.59
CA VAL A 219 4.73 -6.66 -6.51
C VAL A 219 3.22 -6.73 -6.55
N GLN A 220 2.61 -6.74 -5.38
CA GLN A 220 1.18 -6.51 -5.16
C GLN A 220 0.97 -5.05 -4.71
N GLY A 221 -0.21 -4.69 -4.23
CA GLY A 221 -0.46 -3.35 -3.72
C GLY A 221 -1.85 -3.16 -3.13
N VAL A 222 -2.14 -1.93 -2.73
CA VAL A 222 -3.47 -1.45 -2.39
C VAL A 222 -4.01 -0.60 -3.54
N ILE A 223 -5.21 -0.92 -3.99
CA ILE A 223 -5.97 -0.11 -4.94
C ILE A 223 -7.25 0.37 -4.28
N GLY A 224 -7.62 1.62 -4.53
CA GLY A 224 -8.87 2.14 -4.01
C GLY A 224 -9.42 3.30 -4.82
N ALA A 225 -10.72 3.55 -4.62
CA ALA A 225 -11.46 4.67 -5.17
C ALA A 225 -12.55 5.13 -4.22
N VAL A 226 -12.99 6.37 -4.33
CA VAL A 226 -14.26 6.83 -3.75
C VAL A 226 -15.38 6.24 -4.62
N ALA A 227 -16.37 5.57 -4.02
CA ALA A 227 -17.50 4.98 -4.73
C ALA A 227 -18.52 6.04 -5.18
#